data_ed7f2f8b41e1465185f7f93ee3f9b50b
#
_entry.id   ed7f2f8b41e1465185f7f93ee3f9b50b
#
_cell.length_a   1.000
_cell.length_b   1.000
_cell.length_c   1.000
_cell.angle_alpha   90.00
_cell.angle_beta   90.00
_cell.angle_gamma   90.00
#
_symmetry.space_group_name_H-M   'P 1'
#
loop_
_entity.id
_entity.type
_entity.pdbx_description
1 polymer ?
#
loop_
_entity_poly.entity_id
_entity_poly.type
_entity_poly.pdbx_seq_one_letter_code
_entity_poly.pdbx_strand_id
1 'polypeptide(L)'
;MSPEYPEMPGHEKMALWTTHAGASDGYLYQGLKQNVTDRVDAIDVWYSSPAKSLIQDPVTKTVVGVTVERDGKEMNIRALNGVCICTGGFECNKEMVQHYLNVINYAPRGGQFNTGDGIKMAQAVGADLWHMDCYEGLFGLGSVTYPVEEGIPCDMIATLAQNAVNTGAAILVGTDGDRFVNESETVRHGHMYENGIWENPTFPEKVWYIIDETQKGEIEAAGAMPEEQLAKLTAYDSIGALAEGIGVDKDRLTKTIKNYNSFANNGEDYKCGREAQYMRAFDGKKYYAMYMVSGLLNTQGGPKRSANAEVLDTQGNPIPHLYSAGECGGITVCMYQGGTNIAECITFGRIAGKNAAAVKDALPTYTVEAVESAPAQPGDIDDLVGEEETYETADNQYIGKAQGMDDEIVVRVTVDDGKISQVEVLKQNETEGIGVPATEQLPEKFVGLDTEEAINAVDGISGATITSNALKQAVVNALLQAKG
;
A
#
# COMPACT_ATOMS: atom_id res chain seq x y z
N MET A 1 -15.26 -5.48 9.86
CA MET A 1 -15.57 -4.70 8.64
C MET A 1 -16.58 -5.51 7.85
N SER A 2 -17.63 -4.86 7.36
CA SER A 2 -18.69 -5.54 6.58
C SER A 2 -18.16 -5.94 5.21
N PRO A 3 -18.74 -6.97 4.56
CA PRO A 3 -18.44 -7.27 3.16
C PRO A 3 -18.65 -6.04 2.27
N GLU A 4 -17.74 -5.80 1.34
CA GLU A 4 -17.81 -4.65 0.43
C GLU A 4 -18.81 -4.86 -0.71
N TYR A 5 -19.13 -6.11 -0.99
CA TYR A 5 -20.11 -6.51 -2.01
C TYR A 5 -21.28 -7.29 -1.39
N PRO A 6 -22.14 -6.63 -0.58
CA PRO A 6 -23.23 -7.30 0.11
C PRO A 6 -24.31 -7.84 -0.83
N GLU A 7 -24.34 -7.39 -2.09
CA GLU A 7 -25.21 -7.89 -3.15
C GLU A 7 -24.77 -9.25 -3.74
N MET A 8 -23.53 -9.69 -3.45
CA MET A 8 -23.01 -10.94 -3.99
C MET A 8 -23.40 -12.16 -3.15
N PRO A 9 -23.82 -13.26 -3.76
CA PRO A 9 -24.09 -14.50 -3.04
C PRO A 9 -22.85 -14.98 -2.28
N GLY A 10 -23.02 -15.31 -0.99
CA GLY A 10 -21.92 -15.77 -0.13
C GLY A 10 -21.20 -14.67 0.65
N HIS A 11 -21.54 -13.39 0.43
CA HIS A 11 -20.96 -12.29 1.17
C HIS A 11 -21.06 -12.45 2.70
N GLU A 12 -22.13 -13.10 3.17
CA GLU A 12 -22.36 -13.36 4.59
C GLU A 12 -21.31 -14.29 5.22
N LYS A 13 -20.51 -14.96 4.41
CA LYS A 13 -19.38 -15.81 4.84
C LYS A 13 -18.04 -15.10 4.81
N MET A 14 -18.02 -13.87 4.30
CA MET A 14 -16.82 -13.06 4.24
C MET A 14 -16.62 -12.32 5.56
N ALA A 15 -15.38 -12.34 6.07
CA ALA A 15 -15.00 -11.56 7.24
C ALA A 15 -13.58 -11.05 7.05
N LEU A 16 -13.39 -9.76 7.29
CA LEU A 16 -12.07 -9.15 7.37
C LEU A 16 -11.54 -9.29 8.81
N TRP A 17 -10.42 -9.96 8.96
CA TRP A 17 -9.69 -10.08 10.22
C TRP A 17 -8.45 -9.20 10.19
N THR A 18 -8.24 -8.44 11.24
CA THR A 18 -7.00 -7.68 11.45
C THR A 18 -6.16 -8.37 12.50
N THR A 19 -4.86 -8.40 12.31
CA THR A 19 -3.92 -9.00 13.27
C THR A 19 -3.71 -8.10 14.50
N HIS A 20 -3.94 -6.81 14.34
CA HIS A 20 -3.89 -5.82 15.41
C HIS A 20 -5.04 -4.81 15.23
N ALA A 21 -5.85 -4.64 16.26
CA ALA A 21 -7.07 -3.84 16.19
C ALA A 21 -6.75 -2.35 15.94
N GLY A 22 -7.22 -1.84 14.79
CA GLY A 22 -7.22 -0.42 14.47
C GLY A 22 -5.89 0.19 14.01
N ALA A 23 -4.85 -0.64 13.77
CA ALA A 23 -3.54 -0.13 13.37
C ALA A 23 -3.15 -0.59 11.95
N SER A 24 -2.51 0.31 11.21
CA SER A 24 -1.75 0.04 9.97
C SER A 24 -0.27 0.05 10.30
N ASP A 25 0.16 -0.82 11.22
CA ASP A 25 1.45 -0.80 11.90
C ASP A 25 2.40 -1.90 11.43
N GLY A 26 2.10 -2.60 10.33
CA GLY A 26 2.93 -3.70 9.85
C GLY A 26 2.99 -4.92 10.77
N TYR A 27 2.15 -5.04 11.78
CA TYR A 27 2.18 -6.12 12.78
C TYR A 27 2.16 -7.53 12.16
N LEU A 28 1.39 -7.74 11.09
CA LEU A 28 1.42 -9.00 10.35
C LEU A 28 2.81 -9.27 9.77
N TYR A 29 3.42 -8.27 9.15
CA TYR A 29 4.77 -8.39 8.60
C TYR A 29 5.80 -8.70 9.68
N GLN A 30 5.75 -8.03 10.82
CA GLN A 30 6.63 -8.30 11.96
C GLN A 30 6.51 -9.75 12.43
N GLY A 31 5.29 -10.27 12.56
CA GLY A 31 5.05 -11.68 12.91
C GLY A 31 5.60 -12.66 11.86
N LEU A 32 5.48 -12.35 10.57
CA LEU A 32 6.06 -13.16 9.50
C LEU A 32 7.59 -13.08 9.51
N LYS A 33 8.17 -11.89 9.66
CA LYS A 33 9.61 -11.66 9.81
C LYS A 33 10.17 -12.46 10.98
N GLN A 34 9.53 -12.39 12.16
CA GLN A 34 9.94 -13.16 13.33
C GLN A 34 9.94 -14.67 13.06
N ASN A 35 8.93 -15.18 12.35
CA ASN A 35 8.88 -16.58 11.97
C ASN A 35 10.03 -17.01 11.06
N VAL A 36 10.54 -16.13 10.20
CA VAL A 36 11.73 -16.36 9.38
C VAL A 36 12.98 -16.34 10.27
N THR A 37 13.12 -15.31 11.11
CA THR A 37 14.24 -15.16 12.06
C THR A 37 14.39 -16.37 12.99
N ASP A 38 13.28 -16.91 13.51
CA ASP A 38 13.27 -18.12 14.36
C ASP A 38 13.74 -19.40 13.64
N ARG A 39 13.97 -19.32 12.31
CA ARG A 39 14.33 -20.46 11.44
C ARG A 39 15.60 -20.24 10.65
N VAL A 40 16.52 -19.45 11.18
CA VAL A 40 17.80 -19.11 10.53
C VAL A 40 18.64 -20.34 10.14
N ASP A 41 18.51 -21.46 10.90
CA ASP A 41 19.17 -22.71 10.57
C ASP A 41 18.60 -23.42 9.33
N ALA A 42 17.43 -22.97 8.85
CA ALA A 42 16.71 -23.61 7.74
C ALA A 42 16.38 -22.64 6.60
N ILE A 43 16.52 -21.35 6.79
CA ILE A 43 16.16 -20.32 5.82
C ILE A 43 17.30 -19.34 5.66
N ASP A 44 17.86 -19.27 4.44
CA ASP A 44 18.78 -18.23 4.03
C ASP A 44 18.00 -17.06 3.40
N VAL A 45 18.22 -15.85 3.88
CA VAL A 45 17.61 -14.62 3.32
C VAL A 45 18.72 -13.78 2.70
N TRP A 46 18.56 -13.44 1.43
CA TRP A 46 19.48 -12.59 0.70
C TRP A 46 18.79 -11.30 0.29
N TYR A 47 19.23 -10.18 0.84
CA TYR A 47 18.86 -8.85 0.40
C TYR A 47 19.72 -8.38 -0.76
N SER A 48 19.31 -7.31 -1.43
CA SER A 48 20.05 -6.72 -2.56
C SER A 48 20.52 -7.76 -3.59
N SER A 49 19.73 -8.81 -3.77
CA SER A 49 20.04 -9.95 -4.62
C SER A 49 18.92 -10.22 -5.62
N PRO A 50 18.69 -9.29 -6.60
CA PRO A 50 17.59 -9.41 -7.55
C PRO A 50 17.73 -10.67 -8.41
N ALA A 51 16.62 -11.41 -8.54
CA ALA A 51 16.50 -12.48 -9.51
C ALA A 51 16.42 -11.90 -10.93
N LYS A 52 17.20 -12.46 -11.85
CA LYS A 52 17.30 -12.00 -13.24
C LYS A 52 16.57 -12.91 -14.22
N SER A 53 16.64 -14.22 -14.01
CA SER A 53 16.00 -15.20 -14.90
C SER A 53 15.77 -16.54 -14.20
N LEU A 54 14.80 -17.30 -14.69
CA LEU A 54 14.63 -18.70 -14.34
C LEU A 54 15.51 -19.57 -15.23
N ILE A 55 16.07 -20.63 -14.65
CA ILE A 55 16.85 -21.63 -15.37
C ILE A 55 15.95 -22.82 -15.64
N GLN A 56 15.67 -23.08 -16.91
CA GLN A 56 14.78 -24.16 -17.35
C GLN A 56 15.53 -25.18 -18.21
N ASP A 57 15.36 -26.46 -17.92
CA ASP A 57 15.84 -27.54 -18.78
C ASP A 57 15.11 -27.46 -20.15
N PRO A 58 15.86 -27.39 -21.26
CA PRO A 58 15.26 -27.16 -22.57
C PRO A 58 14.43 -28.35 -23.10
N VAL A 59 14.65 -29.56 -22.57
CA VAL A 59 13.99 -30.79 -23.02
C VAL A 59 12.74 -31.07 -22.16
N THR A 60 12.91 -31.15 -20.86
CA THR A 60 11.82 -31.50 -19.92
C THR A 60 10.96 -30.31 -19.52
N LYS A 61 11.43 -29.08 -19.82
CA LYS A 61 10.82 -27.83 -19.37
C LYS A 61 10.78 -27.64 -17.85
N THR A 62 11.51 -28.48 -17.10
CA THR A 62 11.61 -28.36 -15.66
C THR A 62 12.42 -27.13 -15.26
N VAL A 63 11.89 -26.31 -14.37
CA VAL A 63 12.65 -25.22 -13.76
C VAL A 63 13.60 -25.79 -12.72
N VAL A 64 14.90 -25.62 -12.93
CA VAL A 64 15.98 -26.23 -12.14
C VAL A 64 16.74 -25.22 -11.28
N GLY A 65 16.41 -23.93 -11.40
CA GLY A 65 17.07 -22.90 -10.64
C GLY A 65 16.71 -21.48 -11.06
N VAL A 66 17.48 -20.54 -10.54
CA VAL A 66 17.34 -19.11 -10.79
C VAL A 66 18.71 -18.47 -10.91
N THR A 67 18.87 -17.51 -11.82
CA THR A 67 20.03 -16.61 -11.89
C THR A 67 19.73 -15.38 -11.07
N VAL A 68 20.60 -15.04 -10.14
CA VAL A 68 20.52 -13.83 -9.30
C VAL A 68 21.76 -12.97 -9.51
N GLU A 69 21.62 -11.67 -9.28
CA GLU A 69 22.78 -10.79 -9.17
C GLU A 69 23.02 -10.50 -7.70
N ARG A 70 24.23 -10.73 -7.22
CA ARG A 70 24.67 -10.42 -5.87
C ARG A 70 26.04 -9.80 -5.88
N ASP A 71 26.26 -8.68 -5.19
CA ASP A 71 27.52 -7.94 -5.13
C ASP A 71 28.06 -7.59 -6.53
N GLY A 72 27.17 -7.26 -7.47
CA GLY A 72 27.51 -6.96 -8.87
C GLY A 72 27.96 -8.17 -9.71
N LYS A 73 27.70 -9.40 -9.23
CA LYS A 73 28.01 -10.64 -9.94
C LYS A 73 26.77 -11.49 -10.15
N GLU A 74 26.64 -12.05 -11.33
CA GLU A 74 25.60 -13.04 -11.60
C GLU A 74 26.00 -14.40 -11.01
N MET A 75 25.04 -15.09 -10.40
CA MET A 75 25.17 -16.41 -9.79
C MET A 75 23.99 -17.28 -10.21
N ASN A 76 24.25 -18.54 -10.48
CA ASN A 76 23.23 -19.54 -10.73
C ASN A 76 22.98 -20.37 -9.46
N ILE A 77 21.72 -20.33 -8.97
CA ILE A 77 21.30 -21.10 -7.80
C ILE A 77 20.49 -22.28 -8.30
N ARG A 78 20.91 -23.49 -7.94
CA ARG A 78 20.16 -24.71 -8.25
C ARG A 78 19.06 -24.94 -7.24
N ALA A 79 17.82 -25.02 -7.70
CA ALA A 79 16.66 -25.37 -6.89
C ALA A 79 16.36 -26.87 -6.99
N LEU A 80 16.55 -27.60 -5.90
CA LEU A 80 16.35 -29.05 -5.89
C LEU A 80 14.87 -29.46 -5.97
N ASN A 81 13.98 -28.68 -5.40
CA ASN A 81 12.56 -29.00 -5.28
C ASN A 81 11.66 -28.06 -6.09
N GLY A 82 12.11 -26.88 -6.43
CA GLY A 82 11.37 -25.92 -7.25
C GLY A 82 11.65 -24.48 -6.85
N VAL A 83 11.11 -23.57 -7.65
CA VAL A 83 11.16 -22.11 -7.45
C VAL A 83 9.74 -21.60 -7.22
N CYS A 84 9.56 -20.79 -6.17
CA CYS A 84 8.31 -20.08 -5.90
C CYS A 84 8.49 -18.60 -6.23
N ILE A 85 7.71 -18.07 -7.18
CA ILE A 85 7.71 -16.65 -7.52
C ILE A 85 6.72 -15.93 -6.61
N CYS A 86 7.21 -14.95 -5.81
CA CYS A 86 6.41 -14.14 -4.90
C CYS A 86 6.81 -12.66 -5.01
N THR A 87 7.00 -12.16 -6.23
CA THR A 87 7.63 -10.87 -6.54
C THR A 87 6.65 -9.69 -6.61
N GLY A 88 5.39 -9.90 -6.23
CA GLY A 88 4.36 -8.87 -6.33
C GLY A 88 3.91 -8.60 -7.76
N GLY A 89 3.22 -7.48 -7.94
CA GLY A 89 2.63 -7.04 -9.19
C GLY A 89 3.58 -6.24 -10.09
N PHE A 90 3.01 -5.33 -10.89
CA PHE A 90 3.74 -4.49 -11.84
C PHE A 90 3.32 -3.02 -11.84
N GLU A 91 2.66 -2.55 -10.78
CA GLU A 91 2.16 -1.17 -10.68
C GLU A 91 3.26 -0.10 -10.75
N CYS A 92 4.52 -0.44 -10.46
CA CYS A 92 5.67 0.46 -10.61
C CYS A 92 6.40 0.32 -11.96
N ASN A 93 5.84 -0.44 -12.90
CA ASN A 93 6.37 -0.57 -14.25
C ASN A 93 5.49 0.18 -15.26
N LYS A 94 5.88 1.39 -15.62
CA LYS A 94 5.10 2.28 -16.51
C LYS A 94 4.76 1.63 -17.85
N GLU A 95 5.69 0.88 -18.44
CA GLU A 95 5.48 0.20 -19.71
C GLU A 95 4.38 -0.88 -19.58
N MET A 96 4.46 -1.73 -18.55
CA MET A 96 3.47 -2.77 -18.31
C MET A 96 2.10 -2.18 -17.96
N VAL A 97 2.06 -1.14 -17.12
CA VAL A 97 0.82 -0.44 -16.77
C VAL A 97 0.16 0.15 -18.02
N GLN A 98 0.93 0.82 -18.88
CA GLN A 98 0.40 1.36 -20.12
C GLN A 98 -0.10 0.27 -21.06
N HIS A 99 0.67 -0.81 -21.26
CA HIS A 99 0.35 -1.85 -22.21
C HIS A 99 -0.82 -2.74 -21.79
N TYR A 100 -0.91 -3.07 -20.50
CA TYR A 100 -1.92 -4.00 -20.01
C TYR A 100 -3.14 -3.30 -19.42
N LEU A 101 -2.96 -2.17 -18.73
CA LEU A 101 -4.05 -1.47 -18.04
C LEU A 101 -4.54 -0.25 -18.80
N ASN A 102 -3.84 0.17 -19.86
CA ASN A 102 -4.13 1.40 -20.62
C ASN A 102 -4.23 2.67 -19.75
N VAL A 103 -3.44 2.73 -18.67
CA VAL A 103 -3.34 3.88 -17.78
C VAL A 103 -2.01 4.59 -18.04
N ILE A 104 -2.06 5.88 -18.37
CA ILE A 104 -0.89 6.66 -18.76
C ILE A 104 -0.40 7.52 -17.60
N ASN A 105 -1.31 8.29 -17.00
CA ASN A 105 -1.02 9.19 -15.89
C ASN A 105 -1.56 8.61 -14.60
N TYR A 106 -0.69 8.11 -13.75
CA TYR A 106 -1.06 7.48 -12.51
C TYR A 106 0.02 7.67 -11.43
N ALA A 107 -0.36 7.41 -10.19
CA ALA A 107 0.55 7.34 -9.06
C ALA A 107 0.35 6.01 -8.33
N PRO A 108 1.39 5.18 -8.19
CA PRO A 108 1.28 3.91 -7.49
C PRO A 108 1.30 4.13 -5.97
N ARG A 109 0.51 3.31 -5.24
CA ARG A 109 0.57 3.27 -3.78
C ARG A 109 1.28 2.03 -3.24
N GLY A 110 1.41 1.00 -4.06
CA GLY A 110 2.08 -0.24 -3.69
C GLY A 110 3.58 -0.10 -3.43
N GLY A 111 4.23 -1.22 -3.16
CA GLY A 111 5.67 -1.23 -2.94
C GLY A 111 6.44 -0.81 -4.20
N GLN A 112 7.40 0.09 -4.04
CA GLN A 112 8.19 0.67 -5.14
C GLN A 112 8.95 -0.36 -6.00
N PHE A 113 9.06 -1.61 -5.55
CA PHE A 113 9.77 -2.69 -6.24
C PHE A 113 8.84 -3.64 -7.02
N ASN A 114 7.55 -3.38 -7.10
CA ASN A 114 6.60 -4.17 -7.88
C ASN A 114 6.70 -3.78 -9.36
N THR A 115 7.75 -4.27 -10.02
CA THR A 115 8.14 -3.92 -11.40
C THR A 115 7.86 -5.02 -12.42
N GLY A 116 7.18 -6.11 -12.00
CA GLY A 116 6.76 -7.20 -12.88
C GLY A 116 7.87 -8.19 -13.23
N ASP A 117 8.97 -8.22 -12.49
CA ASP A 117 10.12 -9.05 -12.84
C ASP A 117 9.80 -10.54 -12.84
N GLY A 118 9.07 -11.02 -11.82
CA GLY A 118 8.62 -12.42 -11.77
C GLY A 118 7.67 -12.80 -12.89
N ILE A 119 6.84 -11.84 -13.33
CA ILE A 119 5.94 -12.04 -14.47
C ILE A 119 6.74 -12.24 -15.74
N LYS A 120 7.72 -11.38 -16.00
CA LYS A 120 8.63 -11.49 -17.16
C LYS A 120 9.44 -12.79 -17.12
N MET A 121 9.97 -13.16 -15.95
CA MET A 121 10.70 -14.41 -15.77
C MET A 121 9.82 -15.64 -16.04
N ALA A 122 8.59 -15.67 -15.54
CA ALA A 122 7.64 -16.76 -15.80
C ALA A 122 7.26 -16.85 -17.27
N GLN A 123 7.00 -15.71 -17.91
CA GLN A 123 6.68 -15.65 -19.32
C GLN A 123 7.84 -16.17 -20.19
N ALA A 124 9.09 -15.86 -19.84
CA ALA A 124 10.28 -16.33 -20.56
C ALA A 124 10.41 -17.86 -20.57
N VAL A 125 9.86 -18.57 -19.58
CA VAL A 125 9.85 -20.04 -19.51
C VAL A 125 8.53 -20.66 -20.00
N GLY A 126 7.63 -19.87 -20.61
CA GLY A 126 6.42 -20.31 -21.28
C GLY A 126 5.16 -20.28 -20.45
N ALA A 127 5.13 -19.54 -19.33
CA ALA A 127 3.93 -19.37 -18.55
C ALA A 127 2.81 -18.68 -19.34
N ASP A 128 1.57 -19.16 -19.17
CA ASP A 128 0.35 -18.43 -19.52
C ASP A 128 0.16 -17.28 -18.52
N LEU A 129 -0.41 -16.16 -19.00
CA LEU A 129 -0.71 -15.01 -18.17
C LEU A 129 -2.22 -14.83 -18.03
N TRP A 130 -2.69 -14.39 -16.87
CA TRP A 130 -4.08 -14.06 -16.63
C TRP A 130 -4.23 -12.73 -15.87
N HIS A 131 -5.41 -12.17 -15.86
CA HIS A 131 -5.80 -10.98 -15.11
C HIS A 131 -4.90 -9.74 -15.35
N MET A 132 -4.22 -9.69 -16.50
CA MET A 132 -3.27 -8.63 -16.84
C MET A 132 -3.93 -7.26 -16.97
N ASP A 133 -5.24 -7.21 -17.21
CA ASP A 133 -6.08 -6.03 -17.33
C ASP A 133 -6.76 -5.63 -15.99
N CYS A 134 -6.50 -6.37 -14.92
CA CYS A 134 -7.10 -6.13 -13.61
C CYS A 134 -6.13 -5.43 -12.66
N TYR A 135 -6.60 -4.36 -12.04
CA TYR A 135 -5.88 -3.63 -11.00
C TYR A 135 -6.84 -3.09 -9.94
N GLU A 136 -6.30 -2.78 -8.79
CA GLU A 136 -6.99 -2.07 -7.73
C GLU A 136 -6.65 -0.59 -7.79
N GLY A 137 -7.68 0.25 -7.92
CA GLY A 137 -7.55 1.69 -7.71
C GLY A 137 -7.61 2.06 -6.23
N LEU A 138 -7.37 3.32 -5.93
CA LEU A 138 -7.58 3.86 -4.60
C LEU A 138 -9.08 3.96 -4.30
N PHE A 139 -9.46 3.82 -3.04
CA PHE A 139 -10.79 4.25 -2.62
C PHE A 139 -10.77 5.72 -2.19
N GLY A 140 -11.91 6.35 -2.33
CA GLY A 140 -12.07 7.80 -2.13
C GLY A 140 -12.12 8.55 -3.45
N LEU A 141 -12.24 9.80 -3.41
CA LEU A 141 -12.45 10.83 -4.45
C LEU A 141 -12.27 10.34 -5.90
N GLY A 142 -13.24 9.53 -6.41
CA GLY A 142 -13.20 9.02 -7.77
C GLY A 142 -11.97 8.16 -8.13
N SER A 143 -11.29 7.56 -7.14
CA SER A 143 -10.05 6.77 -7.32
C SER A 143 -8.85 7.57 -7.86
N VAL A 144 -8.83 8.89 -7.65
CA VAL A 144 -7.73 9.75 -8.04
C VAL A 144 -6.93 10.25 -6.83
N THR A 145 -5.67 10.61 -7.08
CA THR A 145 -4.75 11.24 -6.14
C THR A 145 -3.91 12.29 -6.86
N TYR A 146 -3.06 13.00 -6.14
CA TYR A 146 -2.10 13.89 -6.76
C TYR A 146 -0.85 13.14 -7.24
N PRO A 147 -0.14 13.65 -8.27
CA PRO A 147 1.08 13.03 -8.75
C PRO A 147 2.18 13.03 -7.70
N VAL A 148 2.97 11.97 -7.67
CA VAL A 148 4.16 11.82 -6.82
C VAL A 148 5.40 11.60 -7.68
N GLU A 149 6.57 11.77 -7.09
CA GLU A 149 7.84 11.43 -7.72
C GLU A 149 7.96 9.91 -7.93
N GLU A 150 8.78 9.52 -8.89
CA GLU A 150 9.02 8.10 -9.18
C GLU A 150 9.66 7.40 -7.97
N GLY A 151 9.10 6.25 -7.59
CA GLY A 151 9.53 5.49 -6.42
C GLY A 151 8.91 5.95 -5.09
N ILE A 152 8.12 7.02 -5.09
CA ILE A 152 7.38 7.47 -3.90
C ILE A 152 5.95 6.95 -3.98
N PRO A 153 5.47 6.19 -2.97
CA PRO A 153 4.06 5.79 -2.89
C PRO A 153 3.15 7.00 -2.77
N CYS A 154 2.03 6.99 -3.50
CA CYS A 154 1.05 8.07 -3.38
C CYS A 154 0.20 7.93 -2.11
N ASP A 155 -0.29 9.06 -1.60
CA ASP A 155 -1.30 9.07 -0.56
C ASP A 155 -2.71 8.99 -1.15
N MET A 156 -3.64 8.49 -0.34
CA MET A 156 -5.05 8.50 -0.67
C MET A 156 -5.69 9.82 -0.26
N ILE A 157 -6.54 10.36 -1.11
CA ILE A 157 -7.55 11.34 -0.69
C ILE A 157 -8.75 10.52 -0.23
N ALA A 158 -8.65 9.98 0.98
CA ALA A 158 -9.60 9.02 1.49
C ALA A 158 -10.94 9.65 1.83
N THR A 159 -11.98 9.19 1.16
CA THR A 159 -13.37 9.50 1.49
C THR A 159 -14.11 8.17 1.69
N LEU A 160 -14.02 7.59 2.89
CA LEU A 160 -14.71 6.34 3.21
C LEU A 160 -16.23 6.51 3.30
N ALA A 161 -16.69 7.77 3.36
CA ALA A 161 -18.10 8.17 3.31
C ALA A 161 -18.19 9.53 2.61
N GLN A 162 -19.38 9.95 2.23
CA GLN A 162 -19.59 11.29 1.69
C GLN A 162 -19.24 12.33 2.76
N ASN A 163 -18.27 13.17 2.46
CA ASN A 163 -17.79 14.24 3.32
C ASN A 163 -17.47 15.51 2.50
N ALA A 164 -16.95 16.55 3.13
CA ALA A 164 -16.69 17.82 2.48
C ALA A 164 -15.72 17.73 1.26
N VAL A 165 -14.92 16.67 1.13
CA VAL A 165 -14.00 16.51 -0.01
C VAL A 165 -14.71 16.11 -1.29
N ASN A 166 -15.74 15.26 -1.20
CA ASN A 166 -16.43 14.71 -2.36
C ASN A 166 -17.91 15.08 -2.44
N THR A 167 -18.35 16.05 -1.63
CA THR A 167 -19.71 16.59 -1.63
C THR A 167 -19.71 18.09 -1.86
N GLY A 168 -20.88 18.71 -1.93
CA GLY A 168 -21.02 20.17 -2.09
C GLY A 168 -20.56 20.67 -3.46
N ALA A 169 -19.84 21.79 -3.49
CA ALA A 169 -19.27 22.38 -4.70
C ALA A 169 -17.86 21.82 -4.98
N ALA A 170 -17.76 20.50 -5.10
CA ALA A 170 -16.53 19.78 -5.44
C ALA A 170 -16.78 18.92 -6.67
N ILE A 171 -16.00 19.09 -7.73
CA ILE A 171 -16.14 18.36 -9.00
C ILE A 171 -14.78 17.91 -9.53
N LEU A 172 -14.80 16.78 -10.27
CA LEU A 172 -13.67 16.32 -11.07
C LEU A 172 -13.93 16.63 -12.55
N VAL A 173 -12.97 17.30 -13.20
CA VAL A 173 -13.05 17.59 -14.64
C VAL A 173 -11.85 17.01 -15.36
N GLY A 174 -12.11 16.53 -16.58
CA GLY A 174 -11.08 15.99 -17.46
C GLY A 174 -10.36 17.04 -18.29
N THR A 175 -9.48 16.57 -19.17
CA THR A 175 -8.67 17.35 -20.11
C THR A 175 -9.51 18.32 -20.98
N ASP A 176 -10.75 17.96 -21.27
CA ASP A 176 -11.68 18.78 -22.04
C ASP A 176 -12.47 19.80 -21.21
N GLY A 177 -12.24 19.87 -19.90
CA GLY A 177 -12.95 20.76 -18.98
C GLY A 177 -14.36 20.30 -18.62
N ASP A 178 -14.71 19.04 -18.87
CA ASP A 178 -16.02 18.48 -18.55
C ASP A 178 -15.95 17.43 -17.42
N ARG A 179 -17.04 17.32 -16.64
CA ARG A 179 -17.17 16.27 -15.59
C ARG A 179 -17.33 14.90 -16.26
N PHE A 180 -16.75 13.87 -15.66
CA PHE A 180 -16.77 12.51 -16.19
C PHE A 180 -17.17 11.45 -15.15
N VAL A 181 -17.33 11.81 -13.88
CA VAL A 181 -17.60 10.87 -12.79
C VAL A 181 -18.58 11.47 -11.77
N ASN A 182 -19.27 10.62 -11.02
CA ASN A 182 -19.98 10.98 -9.81
C ASN A 182 -18.99 11.02 -8.64
N GLU A 183 -18.61 12.20 -8.20
CA GLU A 183 -17.58 12.40 -7.16
C GLU A 183 -18.00 11.84 -5.80
N SER A 184 -19.30 11.67 -5.57
CA SER A 184 -19.86 11.12 -4.32
C SER A 184 -20.13 9.62 -4.39
N GLU A 185 -19.86 8.98 -5.52
CA GLU A 185 -19.99 7.54 -5.67
C GLU A 185 -19.04 6.82 -4.71
N THR A 186 -19.52 5.73 -4.11
CA THR A 186 -18.65 4.86 -3.32
C THR A 186 -17.82 4.01 -4.27
N VAL A 187 -16.57 4.39 -4.45
CA VAL A 187 -15.62 3.63 -5.25
C VAL A 187 -15.11 2.46 -4.41
N ARG A 188 -15.35 1.24 -4.87
CA ARG A 188 -14.89 0.02 -4.21
C ARG A 188 -13.56 -0.39 -4.81
N HIS A 189 -12.46 -0.02 -4.15
CA HIS A 189 -11.09 -0.25 -4.63
C HIS A 189 -10.85 0.21 -6.07
N GLY A 190 -11.36 1.39 -6.41
CA GLY A 190 -11.24 1.94 -7.75
C GLY A 190 -12.28 1.45 -8.75
N HIS A 191 -13.10 0.44 -8.41
CA HIS A 191 -14.14 -0.07 -9.29
C HIS A 191 -15.44 0.74 -9.12
N MET A 192 -16.09 0.99 -10.23
CA MET A 192 -17.40 1.62 -10.31
C MET A 192 -18.41 0.67 -10.93
N TYR A 193 -19.68 0.78 -10.52
CA TYR A 193 -20.75 -0.04 -11.08
C TYR A 193 -21.43 0.72 -12.21
N GLU A 194 -21.16 0.29 -13.44
CA GLU A 194 -21.78 0.87 -14.62
C GLU A 194 -22.36 -0.23 -15.52
N ASN A 195 -23.50 0.04 -16.13
CA ASN A 195 -24.16 -0.89 -17.09
C ASN A 195 -24.34 -2.33 -16.58
N GLY A 196 -24.42 -2.51 -15.27
CA GLY A 196 -24.61 -3.82 -14.65
C GLY A 196 -23.33 -4.59 -14.33
N ILE A 197 -22.18 -3.98 -14.49
CA ILE A 197 -20.86 -4.57 -14.20
C ILE A 197 -20.02 -3.65 -13.31
N TRP A 198 -19.09 -4.26 -12.56
CA TRP A 198 -18.04 -3.56 -11.85
C TRP A 198 -16.83 -3.46 -12.76
N GLU A 199 -16.36 -2.27 -13.00
CA GLU A 199 -15.18 -2.01 -13.84
C GLU A 199 -14.34 -0.86 -13.30
N ASN A 200 -13.09 -0.80 -13.72
CA ASN A 200 -12.25 0.35 -13.48
C ASN A 200 -12.67 1.48 -14.44
N PRO A 201 -12.92 2.70 -13.93
CA PRO A 201 -13.30 3.81 -14.78
C PRO A 201 -12.16 4.19 -15.74
N THR A 202 -12.52 4.62 -16.94
CA THR A 202 -11.57 5.24 -17.86
C THR A 202 -11.29 6.65 -17.40
N PHE A 203 -10.04 6.95 -17.06
CA PHE A 203 -9.61 8.26 -16.62
C PHE A 203 -9.21 9.14 -17.81
N PRO A 204 -9.61 10.44 -17.84
CA PRO A 204 -9.03 11.43 -18.75
C PRO A 204 -7.51 11.53 -18.56
N GLU A 205 -6.81 11.95 -19.62
CA GLU A 205 -5.34 12.15 -19.56
C GLU A 205 -4.92 13.08 -18.42
N LYS A 206 -5.73 14.13 -18.17
CA LYS A 206 -5.56 15.05 -17.04
C LYS A 206 -6.86 15.15 -16.28
N VAL A 207 -6.76 15.12 -14.98
CA VAL A 207 -7.89 15.29 -14.06
C VAL A 207 -7.61 16.49 -13.16
N TRP A 208 -8.63 17.32 -12.95
CA TRP A 208 -8.58 18.43 -12.02
C TRP A 208 -9.69 18.34 -10.99
N TYR A 209 -9.33 18.35 -9.72
CA TYR A 209 -10.25 18.54 -8.63
C TYR A 209 -10.51 20.03 -8.46
N ILE A 210 -11.77 20.45 -8.58
CA ILE A 210 -12.18 21.87 -8.53
C ILE A 210 -13.20 22.08 -7.41
N ILE A 211 -12.94 23.06 -6.55
CA ILE A 211 -13.82 23.49 -5.45
C ILE A 211 -13.95 25.01 -5.43
N ASP A 212 -14.95 25.52 -4.70
CA ASP A 212 -15.07 26.95 -4.40
C ASP A 212 -14.52 27.33 -3.02
N GLU A 213 -14.55 28.64 -2.70
CA GLU A 213 -14.07 29.18 -1.42
C GLU A 213 -14.84 28.59 -0.23
N THR A 214 -16.16 28.46 -0.36
CA THR A 214 -17.00 27.89 0.72
C THR A 214 -16.64 26.43 0.96
N GLN A 215 -16.47 25.64 -0.11
CA GLN A 215 -16.10 24.21 0.00
C GLN A 215 -14.74 24.03 0.63
N LYS A 216 -13.75 24.86 0.26
CA LYS A 216 -12.44 24.84 0.89
C LYS A 216 -12.54 25.06 2.40
N GLY A 217 -13.31 26.07 2.83
CA GLY A 217 -13.55 26.34 4.26
C GLY A 217 -14.25 25.18 4.99
N GLU A 218 -15.18 24.50 4.34
CA GLU A 218 -15.87 23.31 4.90
C GLU A 218 -14.90 22.12 5.07
N ILE A 219 -13.98 21.89 4.11
CA ILE A 219 -12.94 20.86 4.19
C ILE A 219 -11.97 21.16 5.34
N GLU A 220 -11.51 22.40 5.46
CA GLU A 220 -10.62 22.85 6.54
C GLU A 220 -11.29 22.72 7.92
N ALA A 221 -12.52 23.20 8.05
CA ALA A 221 -13.28 23.14 9.31
C ALA A 221 -13.56 21.69 9.78
N ALA A 222 -13.75 20.79 8.84
CA ALA A 222 -13.98 19.38 9.10
C ALA A 222 -12.70 18.57 9.35
N GLY A 223 -11.51 19.14 9.07
CA GLY A 223 -10.26 18.39 9.04
C GLY A 223 -10.29 17.23 8.05
N ALA A 224 -11.06 17.39 6.94
CA ALA A 224 -11.34 16.31 6.02
C ALA A 224 -10.21 16.04 5.00
N MET A 225 -9.22 16.93 4.95
CA MET A 225 -8.04 16.82 4.09
C MET A 225 -6.82 17.33 4.88
N PRO A 226 -5.68 16.62 4.87
CA PRO A 226 -4.45 17.06 5.51
C PRO A 226 -3.95 18.41 4.94
N GLU A 227 -3.22 19.16 5.75
CA GLU A 227 -2.72 20.48 5.36
C GLU A 227 -1.80 20.44 4.13
N GLU A 228 -0.97 19.41 4.01
CA GLU A 228 -0.08 19.20 2.85
C GLU A 228 -0.85 18.95 1.54
N GLN A 229 -2.02 18.32 1.62
CA GLN A 229 -2.90 18.14 0.46
C GLN A 229 -3.63 19.44 0.14
N LEU A 230 -4.12 20.18 1.15
CA LEU A 230 -4.71 21.51 0.96
C LEU A 230 -3.75 22.51 0.33
N ALA A 231 -2.46 22.42 0.66
CA ALA A 231 -1.41 23.28 0.08
C ALA A 231 -1.21 23.09 -1.44
N LYS A 232 -1.69 21.97 -2.00
CA LYS A 232 -1.63 21.72 -3.46
C LYS A 232 -2.75 22.42 -4.24
N LEU A 233 -3.74 22.99 -3.55
CA LEU A 233 -4.83 23.75 -4.16
C LEU A 233 -4.33 25.12 -4.63
N THR A 234 -4.45 25.40 -5.93
CA THR A 234 -4.15 26.72 -6.51
C THR A 234 -5.42 27.55 -6.64
N ALA A 235 -5.37 28.79 -6.20
CA ALA A 235 -6.50 29.73 -6.18
C ALA A 235 -6.66 30.52 -7.47
N TYR A 236 -7.91 30.76 -7.88
CA TYR A 236 -8.28 31.52 -9.09
C TYR A 236 -9.49 32.41 -8.81
N ASP A 237 -9.44 33.68 -9.25
CA ASP A 237 -10.47 34.69 -8.97
C ASP A 237 -11.67 34.62 -9.95
N SER A 238 -11.62 33.77 -10.96
CA SER A 238 -12.72 33.58 -11.94
C SER A 238 -12.59 32.25 -12.67
N ILE A 239 -13.70 31.80 -13.28
CA ILE A 239 -13.70 30.61 -14.15
C ILE A 239 -12.74 30.78 -15.33
N GLY A 240 -12.60 32.03 -15.86
CA GLY A 240 -11.68 32.33 -16.96
C GLY A 240 -10.22 32.14 -16.54
N ALA A 241 -9.83 32.68 -15.38
CA ALA A 241 -8.49 32.48 -14.81
C ALA A 241 -8.23 31.01 -14.45
N LEU A 242 -9.23 30.32 -13.91
CA LEU A 242 -9.15 28.89 -13.64
C LEU A 242 -8.90 28.09 -14.93
N ALA A 243 -9.71 28.31 -15.98
CA ALA A 243 -9.58 27.59 -17.25
C ALA A 243 -8.20 27.80 -17.89
N GLU A 244 -7.70 29.06 -17.89
CA GLU A 244 -6.36 29.38 -18.35
C GLU A 244 -5.28 28.69 -17.53
N GLY A 245 -5.39 28.74 -16.18
CA GLY A 245 -4.41 28.16 -15.26
C GLY A 245 -4.31 26.64 -15.32
N ILE A 246 -5.43 25.95 -15.58
CA ILE A 246 -5.44 24.48 -15.70
C ILE A 246 -5.33 24.00 -17.16
N GLY A 247 -5.31 24.91 -18.13
CA GLY A 247 -5.10 24.60 -19.55
C GLY A 247 -6.28 23.91 -20.22
N VAL A 248 -7.53 24.27 -19.87
CA VAL A 248 -8.75 23.72 -20.49
C VAL A 248 -9.52 24.82 -21.24
N ASP A 249 -10.42 24.41 -22.14
CA ASP A 249 -11.26 25.34 -22.86
C ASP A 249 -12.19 26.11 -21.90
N LYS A 250 -12.13 27.45 -21.96
CA LYS A 250 -12.87 28.36 -21.07
C LYS A 250 -14.39 28.24 -21.23
N ASP A 251 -14.86 28.10 -22.43
CA ASP A 251 -16.31 28.08 -22.72
C ASP A 251 -16.88 26.71 -22.25
N ARG A 252 -16.11 25.65 -22.45
CA ARG A 252 -16.44 24.31 -21.97
C ARG A 252 -16.52 24.27 -20.44
N LEU A 253 -15.49 24.74 -19.75
CA LEU A 253 -15.46 24.76 -18.28
C LEU A 253 -16.57 25.65 -17.72
N THR A 254 -16.82 26.81 -18.34
CA THR A 254 -17.93 27.68 -17.96
C THR A 254 -19.27 26.96 -18.08
N LYS A 255 -19.47 26.21 -19.16
CA LYS A 255 -20.68 25.41 -19.37
C LYS A 255 -20.80 24.31 -18.32
N THR A 256 -19.68 23.63 -18.03
CA THR A 256 -19.64 22.56 -16.99
C THR A 256 -20.08 23.09 -15.63
N ILE A 257 -19.51 24.19 -15.15
CA ILE A 257 -19.87 24.79 -13.86
C ILE A 257 -21.31 25.29 -13.86
N LYS A 258 -21.78 25.93 -14.95
CA LYS A 258 -23.18 26.37 -15.08
C LYS A 258 -24.16 25.18 -15.03
N ASN A 259 -23.86 24.12 -15.74
CA ASN A 259 -24.68 22.91 -15.72
C ASN A 259 -24.71 22.29 -14.33
N TYR A 260 -23.56 22.15 -13.67
CA TYR A 260 -23.49 21.63 -12.31
C TYR A 260 -24.31 22.48 -11.34
N ASN A 261 -24.19 23.81 -11.42
CA ASN A 261 -25.00 24.72 -10.59
C ASN A 261 -26.51 24.55 -10.84
N SER A 262 -26.90 24.36 -12.12
CA SER A 262 -28.29 24.07 -12.48
C SER A 262 -28.76 22.73 -11.89
N PHE A 263 -27.95 21.70 -11.97
CA PHE A 263 -28.25 20.38 -11.42
C PHE A 263 -28.38 20.45 -9.90
N ALA A 264 -27.48 21.11 -9.20
CA ALA A 264 -27.53 21.30 -7.76
C ALA A 264 -28.78 22.06 -7.33
N ASN A 265 -29.17 23.12 -8.05
CA ASN A 265 -30.37 23.90 -7.76
C ASN A 265 -31.68 23.16 -8.09
N ASN A 266 -31.68 22.29 -9.09
CA ASN A 266 -32.84 21.51 -9.48
C ASN A 266 -32.96 20.18 -8.70
N GLY A 267 -31.90 19.78 -7.98
CA GLY A 267 -31.85 18.54 -7.22
C GLY A 267 -31.70 17.27 -8.08
N GLU A 268 -31.16 17.39 -9.31
CA GLU A 268 -30.98 16.24 -10.21
C GLU A 268 -29.75 16.44 -11.10
N ASP A 269 -28.76 15.54 -10.98
CA ASP A 269 -27.56 15.55 -11.84
C ASP A 269 -27.77 14.64 -13.07
N TYR A 270 -28.19 15.26 -14.16
CA TYR A 270 -28.44 14.58 -15.43
C TYR A 270 -27.19 14.08 -16.15
N LYS A 271 -25.98 14.42 -15.65
CA LYS A 271 -24.73 14.02 -16.30
C LYS A 271 -24.08 12.82 -15.64
N CYS A 272 -23.89 12.87 -14.32
CA CYS A 272 -23.13 11.86 -13.59
C CYS A 272 -23.97 11.15 -12.51
N GLY A 273 -25.25 11.51 -12.36
CA GLY A 273 -26.15 10.83 -11.43
C GLY A 273 -25.88 11.09 -9.94
N ARG A 274 -25.19 12.20 -9.61
CA ARG A 274 -24.90 12.56 -8.22
C ARG A 274 -26.17 12.93 -7.47
N GLU A 275 -26.38 12.35 -6.29
CA GLU A 275 -27.58 12.61 -5.50
C GLU A 275 -27.67 14.06 -5.01
N ALA A 276 -28.87 14.61 -5.01
CA ALA A 276 -29.15 16.00 -4.63
C ALA A 276 -28.55 16.43 -3.29
N GLN A 277 -28.61 15.56 -2.31
CA GLN A 277 -28.11 15.81 -0.95
C GLN A 277 -26.60 16.03 -0.89
N TYR A 278 -25.87 15.59 -1.91
CA TYR A 278 -24.40 15.73 -2.03
C TYR A 278 -23.99 16.86 -2.96
N MET A 279 -24.93 17.67 -3.45
CA MET A 279 -24.65 18.77 -4.36
C MET A 279 -24.93 20.14 -3.73
N ARG A 280 -24.08 21.09 -4.02
CA ARG A 280 -24.27 22.52 -3.76
C ARG A 280 -23.72 23.30 -4.96
N ALA A 281 -24.46 24.32 -5.41
CA ALA A 281 -23.97 25.21 -6.46
C ALA A 281 -22.70 25.96 -6.00
N PHE A 282 -21.77 26.18 -6.91
CA PHE A 282 -20.59 27.02 -6.67
C PHE A 282 -21.01 28.45 -6.28
N ASP A 283 -20.35 29.02 -5.28
CA ASP A 283 -20.68 30.35 -4.72
C ASP A 283 -20.23 31.51 -5.60
N GLY A 284 -19.41 31.25 -6.63
CA GLY A 284 -18.94 32.23 -7.62
C GLY A 284 -17.90 33.23 -7.11
N LYS A 285 -17.40 33.08 -5.88
CA LYS A 285 -16.43 34.02 -5.28
C LYS A 285 -15.01 33.74 -5.75
N LYS A 286 -14.49 32.56 -5.43
CA LYS A 286 -13.14 32.11 -5.76
C LYS A 286 -13.17 30.62 -6.05
N TYR A 287 -12.29 30.17 -6.91
CA TYR A 287 -12.15 28.76 -7.30
C TYR A 287 -10.77 28.25 -6.89
N TYR A 288 -10.69 26.98 -6.58
CA TYR A 288 -9.44 26.29 -6.29
C TYR A 288 -9.36 25.03 -7.14
N ALA A 289 -8.17 24.75 -7.64
CA ALA A 289 -7.95 23.52 -8.40
C ALA A 289 -6.68 22.80 -7.94
N MET A 290 -6.73 21.47 -7.96
CA MET A 290 -5.59 20.59 -7.74
C MET A 290 -5.48 19.61 -8.90
N TYR A 291 -4.27 19.44 -9.45
CA TYR A 291 -4.01 18.44 -10.47
C TYR A 291 -4.03 17.05 -9.87
N MET A 292 -4.74 16.13 -10.52
CA MET A 292 -4.96 14.78 -10.08
C MET A 292 -4.54 13.77 -11.15
N VAL A 293 -4.19 12.58 -10.73
CA VAL A 293 -3.89 11.43 -11.57
C VAL A 293 -4.65 10.19 -11.04
N SER A 294 -4.78 9.16 -11.85
CA SER A 294 -5.32 7.88 -11.39
C SER A 294 -4.47 7.31 -10.26
N GLY A 295 -5.10 6.84 -9.18
CA GLY A 295 -4.40 6.16 -8.09
C GLY A 295 -4.39 4.65 -8.32
N LEU A 296 -3.23 4.03 -8.29
CA LEU A 296 -3.04 2.60 -8.51
C LEU A 296 -2.56 1.93 -7.23
N LEU A 297 -3.42 1.13 -6.59
CA LEU A 297 -3.07 0.45 -5.33
C LEU A 297 -2.16 -0.75 -5.57
N ASN A 298 -2.57 -1.64 -6.46
CA ASN A 298 -1.83 -2.85 -6.87
C ASN A 298 -2.38 -3.40 -8.20
N THR A 299 -1.70 -4.40 -8.75
CA THR A 299 -2.11 -5.11 -9.96
C THR A 299 -2.41 -6.57 -9.63
N GLN A 300 -3.28 -7.23 -10.43
CA GLN A 300 -3.67 -8.63 -10.22
C GLN A 300 -3.05 -9.58 -11.26
N GLY A 301 -2.46 -9.02 -12.30
CA GLY A 301 -1.93 -9.79 -13.42
C GLY A 301 -0.65 -10.57 -13.11
N GLY A 302 -0.42 -11.63 -13.87
CA GLY A 302 0.80 -12.42 -13.78
C GLY A 302 0.64 -13.85 -14.25
N PRO A 303 1.55 -14.76 -13.89
CA PRO A 303 1.51 -16.14 -14.34
C PRO A 303 0.25 -16.85 -13.80
N LYS A 304 -0.48 -17.45 -14.71
CA LYS A 304 -1.63 -18.29 -14.40
C LYS A 304 -1.18 -19.50 -13.57
N ARG A 305 -1.94 -19.86 -12.56
CA ARG A 305 -1.60 -20.98 -11.69
C ARG A 305 -2.76 -21.91 -11.39
N SER A 306 -2.42 -23.14 -11.01
CA SER A 306 -3.38 -24.15 -10.56
C SER A 306 -3.79 -23.91 -9.08
N ALA A 307 -4.78 -24.67 -8.61
CA ALA A 307 -5.14 -24.72 -7.19
C ALA A 307 -3.99 -25.25 -6.29
N ASN A 308 -2.98 -25.86 -6.87
CA ASN A 308 -1.76 -26.31 -6.20
C ASN A 308 -0.63 -25.26 -6.23
N ALA A 309 -0.92 -24.02 -6.68
CA ALA A 309 0.03 -22.94 -6.90
C ALA A 309 1.08 -23.23 -8.00
N GLU A 310 0.90 -24.25 -8.83
CA GLU A 310 1.77 -24.56 -9.97
C GLU A 310 1.53 -23.54 -11.08
N VAL A 311 2.58 -22.95 -11.62
CA VAL A 311 2.49 -22.07 -12.81
C VAL A 311 2.13 -22.93 -14.03
N LEU A 312 1.16 -22.48 -14.80
CA LEU A 312 0.66 -23.20 -15.99
C LEU A 312 1.26 -22.61 -17.28
N ASP A 313 1.51 -23.48 -18.24
CA ASP A 313 1.85 -23.10 -19.62
C ASP A 313 0.59 -22.69 -20.40
N THR A 314 0.76 -22.25 -21.66
CA THR A 314 -0.33 -21.83 -22.54
C THR A 314 -1.27 -22.97 -22.97
N GLN A 315 -0.92 -24.22 -22.71
CA GLN A 315 -1.76 -25.40 -22.89
C GLN A 315 -2.50 -25.81 -21.62
N GLY A 316 -2.24 -25.14 -20.50
CA GLY A 316 -2.83 -25.42 -19.19
C GLY A 316 -2.13 -26.55 -18.42
N ASN A 317 -0.94 -26.96 -18.83
CA ASN A 317 -0.14 -27.93 -18.09
C ASN A 317 0.78 -27.21 -17.08
N PRO A 318 1.04 -27.80 -15.90
CA PRO A 318 2.01 -27.27 -14.98
C PRO A 318 3.42 -27.21 -15.59
N ILE A 319 4.11 -26.07 -15.46
CA ILE A 319 5.54 -25.98 -15.70
C ILE A 319 6.24 -26.67 -14.52
N PRO A 320 6.96 -27.78 -14.75
CA PRO A 320 7.48 -28.57 -13.65
C PRO A 320 8.42 -27.75 -12.75
N HIS A 321 8.25 -27.87 -11.42
CA HIS A 321 9.02 -27.23 -10.38
C HIS A 321 8.91 -25.70 -10.34
N LEU A 322 7.87 -25.10 -10.95
CA LEU A 322 7.61 -23.67 -10.88
C LEU A 322 6.25 -23.40 -10.18
N TYR A 323 6.29 -22.55 -9.18
CA TYR A 323 5.15 -22.13 -8.37
C TYR A 323 5.04 -20.62 -8.31
N SER A 324 3.84 -20.10 -8.03
CA SER A 324 3.61 -18.67 -7.84
C SER A 324 2.59 -18.43 -6.73
N ALA A 325 2.77 -17.35 -5.98
CA ALA A 325 1.85 -16.90 -4.94
C ALA A 325 1.84 -15.38 -4.81
N GLY A 326 0.77 -14.85 -4.24
CA GLY A 326 0.59 -13.42 -4.07
C GLY A 326 0.14 -12.71 -5.35
N GLU A 327 0.31 -11.42 -5.40
CA GLU A 327 -0.07 -10.57 -6.53
C GLU A 327 0.58 -10.95 -7.85
N CYS A 328 1.69 -11.68 -7.82
CA CYS A 328 2.28 -12.26 -9.03
C CYS A 328 1.35 -13.33 -9.61
N GLY A 329 0.32 -12.89 -10.33
CA GLY A 329 -0.77 -13.71 -10.86
C GLY A 329 -1.88 -13.98 -9.83
N GLY A 330 -2.38 -12.94 -9.17
CA GLY A 330 -3.43 -13.00 -8.17
C GLY A 330 -4.71 -13.68 -8.64
N ILE A 331 -5.49 -14.25 -7.71
CA ILE A 331 -6.77 -14.90 -8.00
C ILE A 331 -7.95 -13.93 -7.98
N THR A 332 -7.77 -12.76 -7.40
CA THR A 332 -8.78 -11.70 -7.43
C THR A 332 -8.79 -11.00 -8.78
N VAL A 333 -9.97 -10.56 -9.18
CA VAL A 333 -10.21 -9.83 -10.43
C VAL A 333 -10.99 -8.56 -10.10
N CYS A 334 -11.75 -8.02 -11.04
CA CYS A 334 -12.44 -6.73 -10.92
C CYS A 334 -13.45 -6.58 -9.75
N MET A 335 -13.55 -7.53 -8.84
CA MET A 335 -14.40 -7.45 -7.63
C MET A 335 -13.57 -7.79 -6.39
N TYR A 336 -12.55 -7.02 -6.17
CA TYR A 336 -11.66 -7.20 -5.04
C TYR A 336 -12.37 -6.86 -3.71
N GLN A 337 -12.39 -7.83 -2.82
CA GLN A 337 -12.79 -7.62 -1.42
C GLN A 337 -11.56 -7.29 -0.59
N GLY A 338 -11.57 -6.19 0.14
CA GLY A 338 -10.45 -5.76 0.98
C GLY A 338 -9.89 -6.88 1.86
N GLY A 339 -8.57 -7.05 1.84
CA GLY A 339 -7.84 -8.10 2.54
C GLY A 339 -7.69 -9.42 1.78
N THR A 340 -8.33 -9.61 0.62
CA THR A 340 -8.21 -10.87 -0.13
C THR A 340 -6.83 -11.10 -0.71
N ASN A 341 -6.09 -10.05 -1.09
CA ASN A 341 -4.69 -10.20 -1.54
C ASN A 341 -3.79 -10.75 -0.43
N ILE A 342 -3.90 -10.25 0.79
CA ILE A 342 -3.15 -10.77 1.94
C ILE A 342 -3.55 -12.22 2.27
N ALA A 343 -4.86 -12.51 2.24
CA ALA A 343 -5.37 -13.87 2.45
C ALA A 343 -4.85 -14.83 1.37
N GLU A 344 -4.77 -14.37 0.14
CA GLU A 344 -4.21 -15.10 -1.00
C GLU A 344 -2.71 -15.35 -0.81
N CYS A 345 -1.92 -14.32 -0.46
CA CYS A 345 -0.49 -14.46 -0.16
C CYS A 345 -0.23 -15.56 0.88
N ILE A 346 -0.98 -15.54 1.99
CA ILE A 346 -0.83 -16.53 3.07
C ILE A 346 -1.26 -17.91 2.61
N THR A 347 -2.40 -18.02 1.91
CA THR A 347 -2.96 -19.30 1.49
C THR A 347 -2.10 -19.94 0.41
N PHE A 348 -1.84 -19.24 -0.68
CA PHE A 348 -1.07 -19.80 -1.80
C PHE A 348 0.42 -19.88 -1.51
N GLY A 349 0.98 -19.01 -0.68
CA GLY A 349 2.33 -19.14 -0.18
C GLY A 349 2.54 -20.46 0.57
N ARG A 350 1.58 -20.84 1.44
CA ARG A 350 1.60 -22.16 2.13
C ARG A 350 1.42 -23.33 1.17
N ILE A 351 0.52 -23.22 0.19
CA ILE A 351 0.29 -24.26 -0.82
C ILE A 351 1.54 -24.43 -1.67
N ALA A 352 2.12 -23.34 -2.18
CA ALA A 352 3.34 -23.36 -2.98
C ALA A 352 4.51 -23.99 -2.20
N GLY A 353 4.76 -23.53 -0.97
CA GLY A 353 5.82 -24.07 -0.13
C GLY A 353 5.65 -25.56 0.17
N LYS A 354 4.42 -26.00 0.50
CA LYS A 354 4.11 -27.41 0.73
C LYS A 354 4.35 -28.27 -0.52
N ASN A 355 3.90 -27.81 -1.69
CA ASN A 355 4.03 -28.53 -2.93
C ASN A 355 5.47 -28.51 -3.46
N ALA A 356 6.17 -27.41 -3.28
CA ALA A 356 7.61 -27.32 -3.57
C ALA A 356 8.41 -28.30 -2.70
N ALA A 357 8.10 -28.42 -1.41
CA ALA A 357 8.81 -29.31 -0.50
C ALA A 357 8.46 -30.81 -0.67
N ALA A 358 7.40 -31.14 -1.39
CA ALA A 358 7.01 -32.53 -1.62
C ALA A 358 8.07 -33.30 -2.41
N VAL A 359 8.16 -34.60 -2.15
CA VAL A 359 9.06 -35.49 -2.90
C VAL A 359 8.72 -35.47 -4.39
N LYS A 360 9.72 -35.29 -5.21
CA LYS A 360 9.63 -35.23 -6.67
C LYS A 360 10.57 -36.22 -7.33
N ASP A 361 10.33 -36.45 -8.61
CA ASP A 361 11.26 -37.19 -9.46
C ASP A 361 12.64 -36.50 -9.51
N ALA A 362 13.66 -37.28 -9.82
CA ALA A 362 15.02 -36.74 -9.95
C ALA A 362 15.06 -35.60 -10.98
N LEU A 363 15.74 -34.51 -10.62
CA LEU A 363 15.97 -33.41 -11.54
C LEU A 363 16.71 -33.90 -12.78
N PRO A 364 16.39 -33.36 -13.97
CA PRO A 364 17.15 -33.63 -15.17
C PRO A 364 18.61 -33.24 -14.98
N THR A 365 19.51 -33.97 -15.65
CA THR A 365 20.95 -33.64 -15.69
C THR A 365 21.14 -32.48 -16.65
N TYR A 366 20.79 -31.28 -16.20
CA TYR A 366 21.04 -30.05 -16.95
C TYR A 366 22.23 -29.34 -16.32
N THR A 367 23.29 -29.19 -17.10
CA THR A 367 24.48 -28.45 -16.66
C THR A 367 24.39 -27.03 -17.18
N VAL A 368 24.12 -26.09 -16.29
CA VAL A 368 24.28 -24.67 -16.56
C VAL A 368 25.81 -24.39 -16.49
N GLU A 369 26.38 -23.70 -17.47
CA GLU A 369 27.77 -23.24 -17.36
C GLU A 369 27.89 -22.44 -16.06
N ALA A 370 28.78 -22.84 -15.17
CA ALA A 370 29.00 -22.20 -13.90
C ALA A 370 29.54 -20.78 -14.17
N VAL A 371 28.74 -19.79 -13.83
CA VAL A 371 29.29 -18.46 -13.54
C VAL A 371 30.16 -18.66 -12.29
N GLU A 372 31.42 -18.24 -12.30
CA GLU A 372 32.31 -18.39 -11.14
C GLU A 372 31.60 -17.81 -9.90
N SER A 373 31.18 -18.69 -9.02
CA SER A 373 30.53 -18.31 -7.77
C SER A 373 31.57 -17.72 -6.82
N ALA A 374 31.32 -16.52 -6.34
CA ALA A 374 31.88 -16.12 -5.06
C ALA A 374 31.42 -17.16 -4.00
N PRO A 375 32.26 -17.53 -3.01
CA PRO A 375 31.86 -18.42 -1.96
C PRO A 375 30.57 -17.90 -1.34
N ALA A 376 29.61 -18.80 -1.11
CA ALA A 376 28.37 -18.45 -0.44
C ALA A 376 28.72 -17.78 0.89
N GLN A 377 28.45 -16.48 0.97
CA GLN A 377 28.45 -15.82 2.26
C GLN A 377 27.24 -16.39 3.02
N PRO A 378 27.33 -16.62 4.33
CA PRO A 378 26.14 -16.86 5.13
C PRO A 378 25.09 -15.81 4.74
N GLY A 379 23.85 -16.21 4.51
CA GLY A 379 22.81 -15.27 4.10
C GLY A 379 22.78 -14.08 5.06
N ASP A 380 22.44 -12.91 4.52
CA ASP A 380 22.38 -11.62 5.26
C ASP A 380 21.24 -11.61 6.30
N ILE A 381 21.10 -12.71 7.01
CA ILE A 381 20.17 -12.83 8.16
C ILE A 381 20.53 -11.83 9.27
N ASP A 382 21.82 -11.47 9.35
CA ASP A 382 22.29 -10.40 10.24
C ASP A 382 21.65 -9.04 9.89
N ASP A 383 21.22 -8.82 8.64
CA ASP A 383 20.43 -7.65 8.25
C ASP A 383 18.96 -7.76 8.64
N LEU A 384 18.44 -8.97 8.95
CA LEU A 384 17.12 -9.17 9.54
C LEU A 384 17.14 -8.91 11.05
N VAL A 385 18.24 -9.23 11.67
CA VAL A 385 18.57 -8.87 13.03
C VAL A 385 19.49 -7.66 12.84
N GLY A 386 18.95 -6.46 12.72
CA GLY A 386 19.74 -5.24 12.92
C GLY A 386 20.54 -5.48 14.20
N GLU A 387 21.81 -5.14 14.23
CA GLU A 387 22.61 -5.24 15.46
C GLU A 387 21.71 -4.75 16.58
N GLU A 388 21.37 -5.62 17.55
CA GLU A 388 20.62 -5.18 18.71
C GLU A 388 21.48 -4.09 19.34
N GLU A 389 21.09 -2.84 19.13
CA GLU A 389 21.71 -1.73 19.79
C GLU A 389 21.61 -2.01 21.29
N THR A 390 22.71 -2.41 21.88
CA THR A 390 22.81 -2.69 23.31
C THR A 390 23.00 -1.37 24.02
N TYR A 391 22.04 -1.04 24.86
CA TYR A 391 22.09 0.16 25.69
C TYR A 391 22.58 -0.21 27.08
N GLU A 392 23.63 0.46 27.56
CA GLU A 392 24.11 0.28 28.95
C GLU A 392 23.02 0.73 29.94
N THR A 393 22.75 -0.10 30.93
CA THR A 393 21.78 0.18 32.00
C THR A 393 22.36 -0.07 33.37
N ALA A 394 21.98 0.74 34.36
CA ALA A 394 22.23 0.47 35.79
C ALA A 394 21.16 -0.51 36.32
N ASP A 395 21.36 -1.01 37.55
CA ASP A 395 20.52 -2.02 38.18
C ASP A 395 19.01 -1.67 38.27
N ASN A 396 18.69 -0.34 38.27
CA ASN A 396 17.31 0.17 38.32
C ASN A 396 16.86 0.82 37.02
N GLN A 397 17.55 0.53 35.90
CA GLN A 397 17.24 1.07 34.59
C GLN A 397 16.81 -0.05 33.63
N TYR A 398 15.77 0.21 32.87
CA TYR A 398 15.15 -0.75 31.95
C TYR A 398 14.96 -0.13 30.58
N ILE A 399 15.24 -0.89 29.54
CA ILE A 399 15.06 -0.46 28.15
C ILE A 399 13.70 -0.88 27.66
N GLY A 400 12.92 0.09 27.22
CA GLY A 400 11.66 -0.16 26.55
C GLY A 400 11.72 0.28 25.10
N LYS A 401 11.11 -0.49 24.23
CA LYS A 401 11.09 -0.27 22.80
C LYS A 401 9.66 -0.34 22.30
N ALA A 402 9.30 0.53 21.35
CA ALA A 402 8.04 0.44 20.61
C ALA A 402 8.18 1.09 19.23
N GLN A 403 7.42 0.61 18.28
CA GLN A 403 7.41 1.14 16.93
C GLN A 403 6.78 2.54 16.90
N GLY A 404 7.53 3.54 16.50
CA GLY A 404 7.08 4.89 16.18
C GLY A 404 6.51 4.97 14.76
N MET A 405 6.42 6.19 14.22
CA MET A 405 5.90 6.40 12.87
C MET A 405 6.90 5.94 11.80
N ASP A 406 8.16 6.34 11.92
CA ASP A 406 9.20 6.07 10.93
C ASP A 406 10.20 4.99 11.39
N ASP A 407 10.49 4.88 12.69
CA ASP A 407 11.43 3.90 13.25
C ASP A 407 11.03 3.52 14.70
N GLU A 408 11.83 2.64 15.32
CA GLU A 408 11.66 2.23 16.70
C GLU A 408 12.02 3.38 17.66
N ILE A 409 11.12 3.68 18.61
CA ILE A 409 11.41 4.57 19.72
C ILE A 409 11.97 3.72 20.85
N VAL A 410 13.18 4.04 21.31
CA VAL A 410 13.83 3.38 22.43
C VAL A 410 13.95 4.33 23.60
N VAL A 411 13.50 3.88 24.76
CA VAL A 411 13.59 4.66 26.02
C VAL A 411 14.37 3.89 27.07
N ARG A 412 15.09 4.64 27.92
CA ARG A 412 15.60 4.16 29.19
C ARG A 412 14.72 4.70 30.31
N VAL A 413 14.15 3.80 31.09
CA VAL A 413 13.30 4.17 32.25
C VAL A 413 14.03 3.81 33.53
N THR A 414 14.22 4.79 34.41
CA THR A 414 14.74 4.57 35.76
C THR A 414 13.56 4.40 36.70
N VAL A 415 13.59 3.35 37.51
CA VAL A 415 12.55 3.05 38.50
C VAL A 415 13.14 3.05 39.90
N ASP A 416 12.63 3.93 40.75
CA ASP A 416 13.01 4.03 42.18
C ASP A 416 11.76 3.82 43.04
N ASP A 417 11.87 2.99 44.07
CA ASP A 417 10.76 2.64 44.97
C ASP A 417 9.48 2.23 44.24
N GLY A 418 9.63 1.52 43.07
CA GLY A 418 8.53 1.03 42.26
C GLY A 418 7.86 2.07 41.38
N LYS A 419 8.39 3.29 41.31
CA LYS A 419 7.86 4.37 40.46
C LYS A 419 8.91 4.86 39.47
N ILE A 420 8.43 5.32 38.32
CA ILE A 420 9.29 5.97 37.33
C ILE A 420 9.90 7.25 37.93
N SER A 421 11.20 7.31 37.98
CA SER A 421 11.93 8.51 38.43
C SER A 421 12.52 9.30 37.26
N GLN A 422 12.79 8.64 36.13
CA GLN A 422 13.28 9.28 34.91
C GLN A 422 12.89 8.48 33.68
N VAL A 423 12.60 9.16 32.58
CA VAL A 423 12.48 8.60 31.24
C VAL A 423 13.38 9.36 30.29
N GLU A 424 14.26 8.66 29.61
CA GLU A 424 15.20 9.20 28.62
C GLU A 424 14.93 8.55 27.28
N VAL A 425 14.72 9.32 26.21
CA VAL A 425 14.59 8.81 24.85
C VAL A 425 15.99 8.62 24.27
N LEU A 426 16.37 7.38 24.02
CA LEU A 426 17.70 7.01 23.54
C LEU A 426 17.78 7.01 22.00
N LYS A 427 16.68 6.61 21.36
CA LYS A 427 16.57 6.57 19.91
C LYS A 427 15.17 6.99 19.48
N GLN A 428 15.10 7.78 18.45
CA GLN A 428 13.87 8.11 17.72
C GLN A 428 14.26 8.65 16.33
N ASN A 429 13.41 8.44 15.35
CA ASN A 429 13.56 8.99 14.00
C ASN A 429 12.21 9.57 13.54
N GLU A 430 11.56 10.29 14.43
CA GLU A 430 10.24 10.86 14.20
C GLU A 430 10.32 12.15 13.40
N THR A 431 9.26 12.48 12.68
CA THR A 431 9.20 13.67 11.83
C THR A 431 9.38 14.95 12.65
N GLU A 432 10.33 15.78 12.26
CA GLU A 432 10.62 17.08 12.90
C GLU A 432 9.37 17.98 12.84
N GLY A 433 9.01 18.57 13.98
CA GLY A 433 7.83 19.44 14.12
C GLY A 433 6.48 18.70 14.25
N ILE A 434 6.43 17.38 14.04
CA ILE A 434 5.21 16.57 14.20
C ILE A 434 5.41 15.56 15.34
N GLY A 435 6.26 14.56 15.16
CA GLY A 435 6.50 13.49 16.14
C GLY A 435 7.51 13.89 17.22
N VAL A 436 8.59 14.59 16.87
CA VAL A 436 9.64 15.02 17.80
C VAL A 436 9.09 15.76 19.04
N PRO A 437 8.10 16.67 18.95
CA PRO A 437 7.51 17.27 20.13
C PRO A 437 6.95 16.29 21.16
N ALA A 438 6.50 15.11 20.76
CA ALA A 438 6.03 14.09 21.70
C ALA A 438 7.18 13.44 22.46
N THR A 439 8.29 13.16 21.79
CA THR A 439 9.49 12.56 22.42
C THR A 439 10.20 13.53 23.37
N GLU A 440 10.04 14.84 23.20
CA GLU A 440 10.59 15.87 24.06
C GLU A 440 9.71 16.21 25.27
N GLN A 441 8.38 16.23 25.10
CA GLN A 441 7.47 16.76 26.11
C GLN A 441 6.82 15.69 27.00
N LEU A 442 6.67 14.45 26.51
CA LEU A 442 6.00 13.40 27.29
C LEU A 442 6.88 12.73 28.35
N PRO A 443 8.20 12.58 28.19
CA PRO A 443 9.03 11.89 29.17
C PRO A 443 8.86 12.40 30.62
N GLU A 444 8.80 13.70 30.81
CA GLU A 444 8.60 14.31 32.14
C GLU A 444 7.23 13.99 32.76
N LYS A 445 6.20 13.77 31.92
CA LYS A 445 4.83 13.47 32.38
C LYS A 445 4.69 12.05 32.93
N PHE A 446 5.62 11.16 32.65
CA PHE A 446 5.62 9.78 33.18
C PHE A 446 6.28 9.67 34.55
N VAL A 447 7.04 10.67 34.98
CA VAL A 447 7.70 10.65 36.27
C VAL A 447 6.69 10.59 37.43
N GLY A 448 6.90 9.66 38.34
CA GLY A 448 6.02 9.37 39.48
C GLY A 448 4.93 8.33 39.21
N LEU A 449 4.73 7.89 37.94
CA LEU A 449 3.78 6.86 37.60
C LEU A 449 4.35 5.47 37.88
N ASP A 450 3.46 4.50 38.13
CA ASP A 450 3.82 3.15 38.55
C ASP A 450 2.93 2.06 37.92
N THR A 451 1.98 2.42 37.07
CA THR A 451 1.09 1.48 36.39
C THR A 451 0.93 1.78 34.90
N GLU A 452 0.69 0.75 34.14
CA GLU A 452 0.35 0.86 32.70
C GLU A 452 -0.86 1.76 32.48
N GLU A 453 -1.89 1.63 33.31
CA GLU A 453 -3.11 2.42 33.20
C GLU A 453 -2.83 3.92 33.38
N ALA A 454 -1.97 4.28 34.34
CA ALA A 454 -1.59 5.65 34.59
C ALA A 454 -0.75 6.24 33.43
N ILE A 455 0.16 5.44 32.84
CA ILE A 455 0.95 5.84 31.67
C ILE A 455 0.04 6.07 30.46
N ASN A 456 -0.87 5.17 30.21
CA ASN A 456 -1.82 5.27 29.07
C ASN A 456 -2.80 6.44 29.22
N ALA A 457 -3.11 6.85 30.46
CA ALA A 457 -3.97 8.00 30.75
C ALA A 457 -3.28 9.38 30.55
N VAL A 458 -1.98 9.43 30.33
CA VAL A 458 -1.28 10.68 30.02
C VAL A 458 -1.77 11.23 28.70
N ASP A 459 -2.13 12.52 28.65
CA ASP A 459 -2.55 13.18 27.42
C ASP A 459 -1.39 13.22 26.41
N GLY A 460 -1.65 12.74 25.19
CA GLY A 460 -0.71 12.81 24.08
C GLY A 460 -0.51 14.24 23.57
N ILE A 461 0.45 14.41 22.67
CA ILE A 461 0.69 15.68 21.99
C ILE A 461 -0.21 15.77 20.75
N SER A 462 -0.90 16.90 20.63
CA SER A 462 -1.80 17.15 19.49
C SER A 462 -1.01 17.10 18.17
N GLY A 463 -1.50 16.35 17.19
CA GLY A 463 -0.84 16.13 15.91
C GLY A 463 0.20 14.98 15.92
N ALA A 464 0.67 14.52 17.09
CA ALA A 464 1.67 13.47 17.25
C ALA A 464 1.10 12.19 17.90
N THR A 465 -0.09 11.76 17.52
CA THR A 465 -0.81 10.66 18.20
C THR A 465 -0.05 9.34 18.11
N ILE A 466 0.52 9.01 16.94
CA ILE A 466 1.26 7.76 16.72
C ILE A 466 2.49 7.73 17.61
N THR A 467 3.33 8.76 17.55
CA THR A 467 4.53 8.91 18.37
C THR A 467 4.20 8.92 19.87
N SER A 468 3.13 9.63 20.28
CA SER A 468 2.71 9.67 21.69
C SER A 468 2.33 8.27 22.20
N ASN A 469 1.60 7.48 21.41
CA ASN A 469 1.21 6.13 21.77
C ASN A 469 2.42 5.16 21.78
N ALA A 470 3.31 5.29 20.81
CA ALA A 470 4.55 4.50 20.77
C ALA A 470 5.43 4.79 21.99
N LEU A 471 5.60 6.06 22.35
CA LEU A 471 6.39 6.43 23.53
C LEU A 471 5.77 5.90 24.83
N LYS A 472 4.45 5.97 25.00
CA LYS A 472 3.74 5.33 26.13
C LYS A 472 4.00 3.83 26.18
N GLN A 473 3.88 3.17 25.04
CA GLN A 473 4.09 1.72 24.97
C GLN A 473 5.55 1.34 25.30
N ALA A 474 6.52 2.10 24.81
CA ALA A 474 7.93 1.90 25.15
C ALA A 474 8.16 2.03 26.67
N VAL A 475 7.58 3.06 27.31
CA VAL A 475 7.67 3.26 28.77
C VAL A 475 6.98 2.12 29.53
N VAL A 476 5.82 1.66 29.08
CA VAL A 476 5.12 0.49 29.65
C VAL A 476 6.01 -0.76 29.57
N ASN A 477 6.61 -1.01 28.40
CA ASN A 477 7.46 -2.17 28.17
C ASN A 477 8.69 -2.17 29.08
N ALA A 478 9.27 -1.01 29.37
CA ALA A 478 10.35 -0.87 30.37
C ALA A 478 9.84 -1.08 31.80
N LEU A 479 8.71 -0.49 32.17
CA LEU A 479 8.14 -0.62 33.52
C LEU A 479 7.75 -2.07 33.86
N LEU A 480 7.28 -2.84 32.87
CA LEU A 480 6.95 -4.26 33.05
C LEU A 480 8.20 -5.09 33.37
N GLN A 481 9.36 -4.77 32.79
CA GLN A 481 10.62 -5.43 33.12
C GLN A 481 11.06 -5.14 34.56
N ALA A 482 10.77 -3.93 35.07
CA ALA A 482 11.06 -3.57 36.46
C ALA A 482 10.22 -4.33 37.50
N LYS A 483 9.10 -4.90 37.06
CA LYS A 483 8.16 -5.62 37.96
C LYS A 483 8.36 -7.14 37.94
N GLY A 484 9.27 -7.66 37.09
CA GLY A 484 9.63 -9.07 36.96
C GLY A 484 8.67 -9.84 36.13
#